data_db203d6a562f824b66bb0f41cb16de5c
#
_entry.id   db203d6a562f824b66bb0f41cb16de5c
#
_cell.length_a   1.000
_cell.length_b   1.000
_cell.length_c   1.000
_cell.angle_alpha   90.00
_cell.angle_beta   90.00
_cell.angle_gamma   90.00
#
_symmetry.space_group_name_H-M   'P 1'
#
loop_
_entity.id
_entity.type
_entity.pdbx_description
1 polymer ?
#
loop_
_entity_poly.entity_id
_entity_poly.type
_entity_poly.pdbx_seq_one_letter_code
_entity_poly.pdbx_strand_id
1 'polypeptide(L)'
;TIMGKIIGIDLGTTNSCVSVFEGNEPVVIANSEGKRTTPSIVAFVDGGERKVGDPAKRQAITNPTRTIFSIKRFMGENWDQVQKEIARVPYKVVKGDNNTPRVDIDGRLYTPQEISAMILQKMKKTAEDYLGQEVTEAVITVPAYFSDSQRQATKEAGQIAGLEVKRIVNEPTAAALAYGLDKAHKDMKIAVFDLGGGTFDISILEFGGGVFEVLSTNGDTHLGGDDFDQVIIDWLVQEFKNDEGADLTQDPMAMQRLKEAAEKAKIELSSSTSTEINLPYIMPVGGVPKHLVKTLTRAKFESLAHNLIQACLEP
;
A
#
# COMPACT_ATOMS: atom_id res chain seq x y z
N THR A 1 18.78 5.37 -32.62
CA THR A 1 17.46 5.24 -31.97
C THR A 1 17.72 4.84 -30.50
N ILE A 2 17.52 5.75 -29.58
CA ILE A 2 17.59 5.42 -28.15
C ILE A 2 16.40 4.52 -27.86
N MET A 3 16.66 3.25 -27.57
CA MET A 3 15.60 2.33 -27.14
C MET A 3 15.02 2.87 -25.82
N GLY A 4 13.71 3.09 -25.80
CA GLY A 4 13.02 3.51 -24.58
C GLY A 4 13.21 2.48 -23.47
N LYS A 5 13.37 2.96 -22.23
CA LYS A 5 13.43 2.09 -21.05
C LYS A 5 12.05 1.60 -20.68
N ILE A 6 11.93 0.30 -20.38
CA ILE A 6 10.72 -0.28 -19.79
C ILE A 6 10.90 -0.26 -18.28
N ILE A 7 9.93 0.27 -17.58
CA ILE A 7 9.94 0.27 -16.10
C ILE A 7 9.05 -0.84 -15.57
N GLY A 8 9.41 -1.35 -14.41
CA GLY A 8 8.57 -2.28 -13.63
C GLY A 8 7.85 -1.52 -12.52
N ILE A 9 6.55 -1.70 -12.40
CA ILE A 9 5.74 -1.09 -11.35
C ILE A 9 5.03 -2.18 -10.56
N ASP A 10 5.28 -2.20 -9.27
CA ASP A 10 4.46 -2.93 -8.31
C ASP A 10 3.39 -1.97 -7.80
N LEU A 11 2.17 -2.13 -8.31
CA LEU A 11 1.02 -1.32 -7.91
C LEU A 11 0.30 -2.02 -6.75
N GLY A 12 0.77 -1.79 -5.53
CA GLY A 12 0.22 -2.42 -4.33
C GLY A 12 -1.03 -1.72 -3.79
N THR A 13 -1.80 -2.43 -3.00
CA THR A 13 -2.98 -1.86 -2.32
C THR A 13 -2.59 -0.72 -1.39
N THR A 14 -1.50 -0.88 -0.66
CA THR A 14 -1.02 0.07 0.36
C THR A 14 0.18 0.88 -0.14
N ASN A 15 1.16 0.23 -0.77
CA ASN A 15 2.38 0.86 -1.26
C ASN A 15 2.70 0.42 -2.69
N SER A 16 3.29 1.32 -3.44
CA SER A 16 3.76 1.07 -4.79
C SER A 16 5.27 1.26 -4.89
N CYS A 17 5.86 0.65 -5.90
CA CYS A 17 7.31 0.66 -6.11
C CYS A 17 7.59 0.70 -7.60
N VAL A 18 8.66 1.36 -8.00
CA VAL A 18 9.08 1.42 -9.41
C VAL A 18 10.55 1.03 -9.54
N SER A 19 10.85 0.28 -10.59
CA SER A 19 12.18 -0.23 -10.88
C SER A 19 12.52 -0.17 -12.36
N VAL A 20 13.81 -0.23 -12.64
CA VAL A 20 14.35 -0.26 -14.00
C VAL A 20 15.62 -1.13 -14.03
N PHE A 21 15.95 -1.69 -15.18
CA PHE A 21 17.25 -2.31 -15.39
C PHE A 21 18.32 -1.24 -15.64
N GLU A 22 19.39 -1.28 -14.87
CA GLU A 22 20.64 -0.57 -15.12
C GLU A 22 21.75 -1.60 -15.35
N GLY A 23 22.27 -1.63 -16.57
CA GLY A 23 23.12 -2.75 -16.96
C GLY A 23 22.30 -4.04 -16.97
N ASN A 24 22.75 -5.05 -16.23
CA ASN A 24 22.07 -6.35 -16.13
C ASN A 24 21.36 -6.56 -14.78
N GLU A 25 21.17 -5.50 -13.99
CA GLU A 25 20.58 -5.61 -12.66
C GLU A 25 19.36 -4.71 -12.50
N PRO A 26 18.31 -5.19 -11.81
CA PRO A 26 17.17 -4.34 -11.47
C PRO A 26 17.55 -3.37 -10.36
N VAL A 27 17.10 -2.13 -10.51
CA VAL A 27 17.30 -1.08 -9.50
C VAL A 27 15.93 -0.53 -9.12
N VAL A 28 15.64 -0.53 -7.82
CA VAL A 28 14.45 0.12 -7.27
C VAL A 28 14.75 1.61 -7.13
N ILE A 29 13.91 2.44 -7.73
CA ILE A 29 14.13 3.88 -7.83
C ILE A 29 13.55 4.57 -6.60
N ALA A 30 14.34 5.45 -5.96
CA ALA A 30 13.88 6.31 -4.88
C ALA A 30 13.00 7.44 -5.43
N ASN A 31 11.91 7.75 -4.73
CA ASN A 31 11.02 8.85 -5.09
C ASN A 31 11.56 10.21 -4.62
N SER A 32 10.81 11.28 -4.87
CA SER A 32 11.18 12.65 -4.50
C SER A 32 11.32 12.85 -2.98
N GLU A 33 10.76 11.98 -2.17
CA GLU A 33 10.90 11.96 -0.71
C GLU A 33 12.08 11.08 -0.23
N GLY A 34 12.87 10.55 -1.16
CA GLY A 34 14.03 9.70 -0.86
C GLY A 34 13.69 8.27 -0.46
N LYS A 35 12.46 7.82 -0.67
CA LYS A 35 11.99 6.49 -0.30
C LYS A 35 11.82 5.60 -1.53
N ARG A 36 12.06 4.29 -1.37
CA ARG A 36 11.90 3.28 -2.43
C ARG A 36 10.48 2.78 -2.60
N THR A 37 9.60 3.07 -1.64
CA THR A 37 8.17 2.80 -1.75
C THR A 37 7.38 4.09 -1.67
N THR A 38 6.26 4.13 -2.39
CA THR A 38 5.34 5.27 -2.41
C THR A 38 3.98 4.79 -1.93
N PRO A 39 3.40 5.38 -0.88
CA PRO A 39 2.04 5.05 -0.48
C PRO A 39 1.06 5.21 -1.64
N SER A 40 0.21 4.20 -1.83
CA SER A 40 -0.83 4.20 -2.88
C SER A 40 -2.02 5.06 -2.45
N ILE A 41 -1.77 6.33 -2.18
CA ILE A 41 -2.71 7.28 -1.60
C ILE A 41 -2.73 8.56 -2.44
N VAL A 42 -3.93 9.05 -2.73
CA VAL A 42 -4.16 10.31 -3.45
C VAL A 42 -5.02 11.22 -2.59
N ALA A 43 -4.57 12.44 -2.35
CA ALA A 43 -5.33 13.45 -1.62
C ALA A 43 -5.68 14.63 -2.51
N PHE A 44 -6.92 15.06 -2.44
CA PHE A 44 -7.41 16.27 -3.10
C PHE A 44 -7.43 17.39 -2.06
N VAL A 45 -6.67 18.43 -2.29
CA VAL A 45 -6.55 19.56 -1.37
C VAL A 45 -7.14 20.82 -1.99
N ASP A 46 -7.28 21.88 -1.17
CA ASP A 46 -7.86 23.13 -1.63
C ASP A 46 -7.07 23.72 -2.80
N GLY A 47 -7.76 24.40 -3.71
CA GLY A 47 -7.15 24.97 -4.92
C GLY A 47 -7.05 24.01 -6.10
N GLY A 48 -7.62 22.80 -5.98
CA GLY A 48 -7.63 21.79 -7.06
C GLY A 48 -6.32 21.02 -7.20
N GLU A 49 -5.40 21.19 -6.26
CA GLU A 49 -4.14 20.45 -6.22
C GLU A 49 -4.35 19.01 -5.72
N ARG A 50 -3.56 18.10 -6.25
CA ARG A 50 -3.52 16.69 -5.80
C ARG A 50 -2.17 16.37 -5.21
N LYS A 51 -2.19 15.61 -4.11
CA LYS A 51 -0.97 15.04 -3.50
C LYS A 51 -1.01 13.54 -3.67
N VAL A 52 0.12 12.92 -3.95
CA VAL A 52 0.25 11.48 -4.13
C VAL A 52 1.42 10.97 -3.29
N GLY A 53 1.21 9.85 -2.62
CA GLY A 53 2.24 9.21 -1.81
C GLY A 53 2.31 9.75 -0.39
N ASP A 54 3.51 9.93 0.14
CA ASP A 54 3.72 10.38 1.53
C ASP A 54 3.03 11.71 1.85
N PRO A 55 3.05 12.74 0.98
CA PRO A 55 2.32 13.97 1.26
C PRO A 55 0.81 13.76 1.44
N ALA A 56 0.23 12.83 0.68
CA ALA A 56 -1.18 12.47 0.82
C ALA A 56 -1.43 11.70 2.13
N LYS A 57 -0.55 10.76 2.46
CA LYS A 57 -0.65 9.95 3.66
C LYS A 57 -0.59 10.80 4.94
N ARG A 58 0.29 11.80 4.98
CA ARG A 58 0.50 12.66 6.15
C ARG A 58 -0.70 13.51 6.55
N GLN A 59 -1.67 13.69 5.67
CA GLN A 59 -2.89 14.47 5.94
C GLN A 59 -4.17 13.63 5.89
N ALA A 60 -4.06 12.31 5.82
CA ALA A 60 -5.19 11.40 5.59
C ALA A 60 -6.27 11.51 6.69
N ILE A 61 -5.88 11.52 7.94
CA ILE A 61 -6.82 11.56 9.07
C ILE A 61 -7.49 12.94 9.21
N THR A 62 -6.78 14.00 8.85
CA THR A 62 -7.30 15.38 8.91
C THR A 62 -8.11 15.78 7.67
N ASN A 63 -8.04 15.00 6.59
CA ASN A 63 -8.78 15.22 5.34
C ASN A 63 -9.38 13.91 4.82
N PRO A 64 -10.18 13.19 5.62
CA PRO A 64 -10.57 11.81 5.32
C PRO A 64 -11.49 11.66 4.12
N THR A 65 -12.38 12.63 3.87
CA THR A 65 -13.35 12.53 2.75
C THR A 65 -12.74 12.81 1.39
N ARG A 66 -11.52 13.36 1.35
CA ARG A 66 -10.81 13.75 0.12
C ARG A 66 -9.47 13.02 -0.03
N THR A 67 -9.21 12.01 0.78
CA THR A 67 -7.99 11.19 0.74
C THR A 67 -8.37 9.76 0.37
N ILE A 68 -7.91 9.34 -0.79
CA ILE A 68 -8.28 8.05 -1.37
C ILE A 68 -7.14 7.06 -1.16
N PHE A 69 -7.43 5.96 -0.50
CA PHE A 69 -6.52 4.85 -0.27
C PHE A 69 -7.22 3.52 -0.56
N SER A 70 -6.47 2.46 -0.73
CA SER A 70 -6.99 1.12 -1.05
C SER A 70 -7.86 1.08 -2.31
N ILE A 71 -7.61 1.97 -3.27
CA ILE A 71 -8.40 2.03 -4.50
C ILE A 71 -8.31 0.73 -5.31
N LYS A 72 -7.23 -0.01 -5.17
CA LYS A 72 -7.03 -1.31 -5.83
C LYS A 72 -8.18 -2.29 -5.54
N ARG A 73 -8.82 -2.17 -4.38
CA ARG A 73 -9.95 -3.03 -3.98
C ARG A 73 -11.20 -2.81 -4.84
N PHE A 74 -11.26 -1.69 -5.56
CA PHE A 74 -12.38 -1.34 -6.44
C PHE A 74 -12.06 -1.58 -7.93
N MET A 75 -10.82 -1.89 -8.25
CA MET A 75 -10.35 -2.04 -9.64
C MET A 75 -11.03 -3.21 -10.33
N GLY A 76 -11.71 -2.94 -11.46
CA GLY A 76 -12.35 -3.97 -12.26
C GLY A 76 -13.51 -4.69 -11.60
N GLU A 77 -13.97 -4.21 -10.46
CA GLU A 77 -15.10 -4.75 -9.72
C GLU A 77 -16.38 -4.00 -10.08
N ASN A 78 -17.53 -4.66 -9.95
CA ASN A 78 -18.81 -3.97 -10.09
C ASN A 78 -19.34 -3.50 -8.72
N TRP A 79 -20.33 -2.62 -8.75
CA TRP A 79 -20.93 -2.00 -7.57
C TRP A 79 -21.37 -3.01 -6.50
N ASP A 80 -22.00 -4.11 -6.93
CA ASP A 80 -22.57 -5.09 -6.01
C ASP A 80 -21.50 -5.89 -5.27
N GLN A 81 -20.32 -6.04 -5.88
CA GLN A 81 -19.20 -6.80 -5.32
C GLN A 81 -18.43 -6.06 -4.21
N VAL A 82 -18.56 -4.73 -4.14
CA VAL A 82 -17.69 -3.90 -3.28
C VAL A 82 -18.40 -3.25 -2.10
N GLN A 83 -19.63 -3.67 -1.78
CA GLN A 83 -20.40 -3.04 -0.71
C GLN A 83 -19.70 -3.10 0.67
N LYS A 84 -19.03 -4.19 0.98
CA LYS A 84 -18.27 -4.31 2.23
C LYS A 84 -17.07 -3.37 2.27
N GLU A 85 -16.42 -3.17 1.13
CA GLU A 85 -15.28 -2.25 1.01
C GLU A 85 -15.74 -0.79 1.14
N ILE A 86 -16.87 -0.44 0.52
CA ILE A 86 -17.47 0.90 0.62
C ILE A 86 -17.73 1.26 2.09
N ALA A 87 -18.22 0.33 2.88
CA ALA A 87 -18.50 0.54 4.30
C ALA A 87 -17.24 0.79 5.15
N ARG A 88 -16.05 0.45 4.65
CA ARG A 88 -14.78 0.57 5.37
C ARG A 88 -14.03 1.87 5.11
N VAL A 89 -14.40 2.61 4.09
CA VAL A 89 -13.66 3.81 3.68
C VAL A 89 -14.39 5.09 4.07
N PRO A 90 -13.66 6.15 4.47
CA PRO A 90 -14.27 7.42 4.86
C PRO A 90 -14.63 8.31 3.66
N TYR A 91 -14.10 8.04 2.48
CA TYR A 91 -14.45 8.79 1.27
C TYR A 91 -15.71 8.20 0.62
N LYS A 92 -16.39 9.05 -0.15
CA LYS A 92 -17.68 8.71 -0.73
C LYS A 92 -17.50 7.90 -2.02
N VAL A 93 -18.11 6.71 -2.06
CA VAL A 93 -18.15 5.85 -3.25
C VAL A 93 -19.61 5.74 -3.69
N VAL A 94 -19.87 6.01 -4.95
CA VAL A 94 -21.21 6.00 -5.53
C VAL A 94 -21.27 5.06 -6.74
N LYS A 95 -22.49 4.65 -7.10
CA LYS A 95 -22.73 3.84 -8.29
C LYS A 95 -22.65 4.72 -9.54
N GLY A 96 -21.76 4.37 -10.44
CA GLY A 96 -21.65 5.03 -11.76
C GLY A 96 -22.24 4.20 -12.88
N ASP A 97 -21.94 4.61 -14.11
CA ASP A 97 -22.37 3.90 -15.31
C ASP A 97 -21.88 2.46 -15.34
N ASN A 98 -22.63 1.58 -15.99
CA ASN A 98 -22.31 0.16 -16.15
C ASN A 98 -22.14 -0.59 -14.82
N ASN A 99 -22.88 -0.18 -13.78
CA ASN A 99 -22.82 -0.81 -12.46
C ASN A 99 -21.41 -0.82 -11.86
N THR A 100 -20.67 0.27 -12.02
CA THR A 100 -19.29 0.40 -11.54
C THR A 100 -19.21 1.34 -10.34
N PRO A 101 -18.28 1.10 -9.38
CA PRO A 101 -18.04 2.05 -8.29
C PRO A 101 -17.28 3.27 -8.80
N ARG A 102 -17.62 4.45 -8.29
CA ARG A 102 -16.97 5.72 -8.58
C ARG A 102 -16.69 6.46 -7.28
N VAL A 103 -15.53 7.11 -7.20
CA VAL A 103 -15.18 7.96 -6.07
C VAL A 103 -15.71 9.37 -6.34
N ASP A 104 -16.52 9.89 -5.41
CA ASP A 104 -17.09 11.23 -5.51
C ASP A 104 -16.24 12.21 -4.69
N ILE A 105 -15.56 13.13 -5.38
CA ILE A 105 -14.79 14.20 -4.77
C ILE A 105 -15.45 15.52 -5.16
N ASP A 106 -16.14 16.13 -4.21
CA ASP A 106 -16.83 17.41 -4.38
C ASP A 106 -17.75 17.46 -5.60
N GLY A 107 -18.44 16.36 -5.88
CA GLY A 107 -19.38 16.22 -7.00
C GLY A 107 -18.76 15.72 -8.30
N ARG A 108 -17.45 15.64 -8.40
CA ARG A 108 -16.76 15.01 -9.53
C ARG A 108 -16.56 13.52 -9.28
N LEU A 109 -16.93 12.68 -10.24
CA LEU A 109 -16.81 11.24 -10.15
C LEU A 109 -15.54 10.76 -10.84
N TYR A 110 -14.77 9.96 -10.11
CA TYR A 110 -13.54 9.34 -10.61
C TYR A 110 -13.69 7.83 -10.65
N THR A 111 -13.24 7.20 -11.73
CA THR A 111 -13.13 5.74 -11.78
C THR A 111 -11.97 5.27 -10.91
N PRO A 112 -11.98 4.01 -10.42
CA PRO A 112 -10.81 3.43 -9.78
C PRO A 112 -9.57 3.48 -10.68
N GLN A 113 -9.73 3.30 -12.00
CA GLN A 113 -8.65 3.41 -12.98
C GLN A 113 -8.03 4.81 -13.00
N GLU A 114 -8.85 5.85 -12.94
CA GLU A 114 -8.36 7.24 -12.93
C GLU A 114 -7.57 7.55 -11.65
N ILE A 115 -8.04 7.09 -10.50
CA ILE A 115 -7.30 7.27 -9.23
C ILE A 115 -5.99 6.47 -9.25
N SER A 116 -6.04 5.22 -9.70
CA SER A 116 -4.83 4.39 -9.84
C SER A 116 -3.84 5.00 -10.84
N ALA A 117 -4.34 5.62 -11.91
CA ALA A 117 -3.51 6.33 -12.88
C ALA A 117 -2.73 7.50 -12.25
N MET A 118 -3.29 8.18 -11.26
CA MET A 118 -2.58 9.24 -10.54
C MET A 118 -1.38 8.69 -9.77
N ILE A 119 -1.51 7.51 -9.20
CA ILE A 119 -0.41 6.80 -8.53
C ILE A 119 0.64 6.38 -9.57
N LEU A 120 0.19 5.81 -10.69
CA LEU A 120 1.07 5.39 -11.77
C LEU A 120 1.82 6.56 -12.41
N GLN A 121 1.19 7.73 -12.51
CA GLN A 121 1.86 8.97 -12.97
C GLN A 121 2.98 9.38 -12.02
N LYS A 122 2.80 9.23 -10.72
CA LYS A 122 3.87 9.47 -9.72
C LYS A 122 5.03 8.49 -9.94
N MET A 123 4.74 7.23 -10.23
CA MET A 123 5.77 6.21 -10.52
C MET A 123 6.50 6.52 -11.82
N LYS A 124 5.75 6.88 -12.86
CA LYS A 124 6.31 7.30 -14.16
C LYS A 124 7.25 8.49 -14.00
N LYS A 125 6.81 9.55 -13.28
CA LYS A 125 7.62 10.74 -13.04
C LYS A 125 8.87 10.42 -12.22
N THR A 126 8.75 9.59 -11.20
CA THR A 126 9.87 9.12 -10.39
C THR A 126 10.94 8.47 -11.27
N ALA A 127 10.52 7.60 -12.20
CA ALA A 127 11.43 6.95 -13.14
C ALA A 127 12.04 7.94 -14.13
N GLU A 128 11.25 8.86 -14.66
CA GLU A 128 11.72 9.89 -15.61
C GLU A 128 12.75 10.83 -14.98
N ASP A 129 12.53 11.25 -13.73
CA ASP A 129 13.46 12.10 -12.99
C ASP A 129 14.80 11.39 -12.76
N TYR A 130 14.75 10.09 -12.46
CA TYR A 130 15.94 9.25 -12.26
C TYR A 130 16.71 9.00 -13.57
N LEU A 131 16.00 8.67 -14.64
CA LEU A 131 16.60 8.32 -15.93
C LEU A 131 16.98 9.53 -16.79
N GLY A 132 16.42 10.70 -16.52
CA GLY A 132 16.62 11.91 -17.34
C GLY A 132 16.00 11.78 -18.73
N GLN A 133 14.99 10.97 -18.91
CA GLN A 133 14.30 10.77 -20.19
C GLN A 133 12.83 10.40 -19.97
N GLU A 134 12.01 10.58 -21.01
CA GLU A 134 10.62 10.16 -21.00
C GLU A 134 10.51 8.64 -20.91
N VAL A 135 9.56 8.16 -20.10
CA VAL A 135 9.21 6.75 -19.96
C VAL A 135 7.80 6.53 -20.49
N THR A 136 7.65 5.64 -21.46
CA THR A 136 6.36 5.37 -22.11
C THR A 136 5.88 3.93 -21.98
N GLU A 137 6.73 3.03 -21.47
CA GLU A 137 6.42 1.60 -21.41
C GLU A 137 6.63 1.05 -19.99
N ALA A 138 5.74 0.17 -19.56
CA ALA A 138 5.81 -0.43 -18.25
C ALA A 138 5.31 -1.88 -18.23
N VAL A 139 5.81 -2.62 -17.25
CA VAL A 139 5.24 -3.90 -16.80
C VAL A 139 4.65 -3.63 -15.42
N ILE A 140 3.43 -4.09 -15.18
CA ILE A 140 2.70 -3.85 -13.91
C ILE A 140 2.30 -5.18 -13.29
N THR A 141 2.45 -5.29 -11.96
CA THR A 141 2.08 -6.48 -11.21
C THR A 141 0.61 -6.45 -10.77
N VAL A 142 0.03 -7.64 -10.64
CA VAL A 142 -1.32 -7.86 -10.09
C VAL A 142 -1.32 -9.12 -9.22
N PRO A 143 -2.23 -9.23 -8.25
CA PRO A 143 -2.42 -10.48 -7.52
C PRO A 143 -2.75 -11.63 -8.48
N ALA A 144 -2.29 -12.84 -8.15
CA ALA A 144 -2.52 -14.02 -9.01
C ALA A 144 -4.01 -14.35 -9.18
N TYR A 145 -4.83 -14.01 -8.20
CA TYR A 145 -6.29 -14.25 -8.24
C TYR A 145 -7.09 -13.20 -9.01
N PHE A 146 -6.46 -12.12 -9.51
CA PHE A 146 -7.19 -11.11 -10.27
C PHE A 146 -7.89 -11.73 -11.47
N SER A 147 -9.16 -11.36 -11.64
CA SER A 147 -9.96 -11.69 -12.82
C SER A 147 -9.46 -10.95 -14.06
N ASP A 148 -9.96 -11.34 -15.22
CA ASP A 148 -9.68 -10.64 -16.48
C ASP A 148 -10.14 -9.17 -16.43
N SER A 149 -11.28 -8.90 -15.80
CA SER A 149 -11.79 -7.53 -15.62
C SER A 149 -10.86 -6.67 -14.78
N GLN A 150 -10.30 -7.23 -13.70
CA GLN A 150 -9.35 -6.53 -12.84
C GLN A 150 -8.01 -6.30 -13.53
N ARG A 151 -7.54 -7.26 -14.32
CA ARG A 151 -6.32 -7.13 -15.15
C ARG A 151 -6.50 -6.08 -16.23
N GLN A 152 -7.66 -6.07 -16.90
CA GLN A 152 -7.98 -5.07 -17.91
C GLN A 152 -8.06 -3.66 -17.30
N ALA A 153 -8.68 -3.51 -16.13
CA ALA A 153 -8.75 -2.24 -15.42
C ALA A 153 -7.35 -1.71 -15.04
N THR A 154 -6.45 -2.60 -14.64
CA THR A 154 -5.05 -2.24 -14.34
C THR A 154 -4.33 -1.75 -15.58
N LYS A 155 -4.53 -2.41 -16.72
CA LYS A 155 -3.98 -1.99 -18.01
C LYS A 155 -4.52 -0.62 -18.43
N GLU A 156 -5.82 -0.40 -18.26
CA GLU A 156 -6.47 0.89 -18.55
C GLU A 156 -5.89 2.01 -17.67
N ALA A 157 -5.67 1.76 -16.39
CA ALA A 157 -5.02 2.72 -15.49
C ALA A 157 -3.63 3.12 -16.02
N GLY A 158 -2.85 2.16 -16.50
CA GLY A 158 -1.56 2.41 -17.13
C GLY A 158 -1.68 3.31 -18.36
N GLN A 159 -2.65 3.04 -19.21
CA GLN A 159 -2.93 3.84 -20.42
C GLN A 159 -3.31 5.28 -20.07
N ILE A 160 -4.19 5.49 -19.07
CA ILE A 160 -4.58 6.81 -18.59
C ILE A 160 -3.35 7.57 -18.05
N ALA A 161 -2.43 6.86 -17.40
CA ALA A 161 -1.19 7.44 -16.90
C ALA A 161 -0.16 7.79 -17.99
N GLY A 162 -0.42 7.42 -19.24
CA GLY A 162 0.51 7.65 -20.36
C GLY A 162 1.53 6.56 -20.54
N LEU A 163 1.22 5.33 -20.10
CA LEU A 163 2.08 4.16 -20.22
C LEU A 163 1.47 3.11 -21.16
N GLU A 164 2.28 2.58 -22.06
CA GLU A 164 1.97 1.35 -22.76
C GLU A 164 2.32 0.19 -21.84
N VAL A 165 1.30 -0.55 -21.39
CA VAL A 165 1.49 -1.69 -20.49
C VAL A 165 1.84 -2.91 -21.34
N LYS A 166 3.12 -3.28 -21.34
CA LYS A 166 3.66 -4.38 -22.16
C LYS A 166 3.24 -5.73 -21.63
N ARG A 167 3.10 -5.85 -20.30
CA ARG A 167 2.74 -7.10 -19.65
C ARG A 167 2.15 -6.83 -18.27
N ILE A 168 1.17 -7.65 -17.91
CA ILE A 168 0.66 -7.79 -16.56
C ILE A 168 1.29 -9.07 -15.97
N VAL A 169 1.94 -8.97 -14.82
CA VAL A 169 2.66 -10.08 -14.18
C VAL A 169 2.03 -10.37 -12.81
N ASN A 170 1.86 -11.64 -12.49
CA ASN A 170 1.38 -12.06 -11.18
C ASN A 170 2.41 -11.72 -10.10
N GLU A 171 1.97 -11.13 -9.01
CA GLU A 171 2.84 -10.73 -7.89
C GLU A 171 3.69 -11.88 -7.33
N PRO A 172 3.15 -13.09 -7.08
CA PRO A 172 3.98 -14.19 -6.57
C PRO A 172 5.01 -14.66 -7.60
N THR A 173 4.69 -14.60 -8.89
CA THR A 173 5.65 -14.92 -9.96
C THR A 173 6.78 -13.90 -9.99
N ALA A 174 6.46 -12.61 -9.87
CA ALA A 174 7.45 -11.54 -9.81
C ALA A 174 8.38 -11.72 -8.60
N ALA A 175 7.84 -12.08 -7.44
CA ALA A 175 8.63 -12.36 -6.24
C ALA A 175 9.58 -13.54 -6.44
N ALA A 176 9.11 -14.63 -7.04
CA ALA A 176 9.94 -15.81 -7.35
C ALA A 176 11.07 -15.47 -8.33
N LEU A 177 10.79 -14.68 -9.36
CA LEU A 177 11.79 -14.18 -10.32
C LEU A 177 12.82 -13.29 -9.62
N ALA A 178 12.39 -12.37 -8.78
CA ALA A 178 13.28 -11.47 -8.04
C ALA A 178 14.22 -12.24 -7.10
N TYR A 179 13.76 -13.35 -6.55
CA TYR A 179 14.57 -14.23 -5.70
C TYR A 179 15.54 -15.12 -6.51
N GLY A 180 15.42 -15.14 -7.82
CA GLY A 180 16.31 -15.89 -8.71
C GLY A 180 15.97 -17.38 -8.85
N LEU A 181 14.75 -17.79 -8.52
CA LEU A 181 14.36 -19.20 -8.53
C LEU A 181 14.27 -19.81 -9.94
N ASP A 182 14.09 -18.98 -10.97
CA ASP A 182 14.14 -19.39 -12.38
C ASP A 182 15.53 -19.87 -12.81
N LYS A 183 16.59 -19.50 -12.09
CA LYS A 183 18.00 -19.83 -12.35
C LYS A 183 18.44 -21.13 -11.67
N ALA A 184 17.58 -21.76 -10.89
CA ALA A 184 17.91 -22.98 -10.16
C ALA A 184 18.04 -24.24 -11.02
N HIS A 185 17.63 -24.19 -12.30
CA HIS A 185 17.73 -25.27 -13.30
C HIS A 185 17.13 -26.62 -12.88
N LYS A 186 16.13 -26.60 -12.02
CA LYS A 186 15.42 -27.81 -11.57
C LYS A 186 13.95 -27.50 -11.31
N ASP A 187 13.11 -28.50 -11.50
CA ASP A 187 11.70 -28.40 -11.13
C ASP A 187 11.55 -28.28 -9.62
N MET A 188 10.64 -27.40 -9.17
CA MET A 188 10.40 -27.17 -7.75
C MET A 188 9.00 -26.65 -7.51
N LYS A 189 8.50 -26.89 -6.29
CA LYS A 189 7.32 -26.24 -5.76
C LYS A 189 7.74 -25.17 -4.76
N ILE A 190 7.09 -24.02 -4.84
CA ILE A 190 7.46 -22.81 -4.09
C ILE A 190 6.22 -22.27 -3.39
N ALA A 191 6.35 -21.94 -2.11
CA ALA A 191 5.35 -21.15 -1.41
C ALA A 191 5.83 -19.69 -1.34
N VAL A 192 4.97 -18.77 -1.77
CA VAL A 192 5.22 -17.33 -1.62
C VAL A 192 4.29 -16.80 -0.54
N PHE A 193 4.88 -16.36 0.56
CA PHE A 193 4.19 -15.76 1.70
C PHE A 193 4.36 -14.25 1.60
N ASP A 194 3.27 -13.56 1.27
CA ASP A 194 3.27 -12.12 1.03
C ASP A 194 2.33 -11.42 2.02
N LEU A 195 2.90 -10.92 3.11
CA LEU A 195 2.19 -10.10 4.10
C LEU A 195 2.46 -8.63 3.78
N GLY A 196 1.56 -8.02 3.03
CA GLY A 196 1.63 -6.61 2.65
C GLY A 196 1.07 -5.68 3.72
N GLY A 197 0.85 -4.43 3.34
CA GLY A 197 0.28 -3.42 4.25
C GLY A 197 -1.19 -3.65 4.59
N GLY A 198 -1.98 -4.09 3.62
CA GLY A 198 -3.43 -4.27 3.80
C GLY A 198 -3.95 -5.67 3.49
N THR A 199 -3.16 -6.51 2.82
CA THR A 199 -3.54 -7.86 2.40
C THR A 199 -2.47 -8.88 2.75
N PHE A 200 -2.91 -10.10 3.04
CA PHE A 200 -2.05 -11.27 3.16
C PHE A 200 -2.38 -12.25 2.05
N ASP A 201 -1.36 -12.65 1.29
CA ASP A 201 -1.48 -13.57 0.17
C ASP A 201 -0.47 -14.70 0.32
N ILE A 202 -0.93 -15.93 0.24
CA ILE A 202 -0.09 -17.14 0.17
C ILE A 202 -0.38 -17.83 -1.16
N SER A 203 0.66 -18.11 -1.93
CA SER A 203 0.54 -18.74 -3.23
C SER A 203 1.48 -19.93 -3.33
N ILE A 204 1.00 -21.01 -3.95
CA ILE A 204 1.81 -22.16 -4.27
C ILE A 204 2.08 -22.13 -5.78
N LEU A 205 3.35 -22.09 -6.13
CA LEU A 205 3.82 -22.10 -7.52
C LEU A 205 4.56 -23.39 -7.81
N GLU A 206 4.50 -23.79 -9.07
CA GLU A 206 5.37 -24.84 -9.61
C GLU A 206 6.26 -24.22 -10.68
N PHE A 207 7.55 -24.49 -10.60
CA PHE A 207 8.51 -24.14 -11.61
C PHE A 207 8.91 -25.41 -12.36
N GLY A 208 8.71 -25.39 -13.67
CA GLY A 208 9.08 -26.51 -14.53
C GLY A 208 9.13 -26.06 -16.00
N GLY A 209 10.04 -26.61 -16.78
CA GLY A 209 10.18 -26.27 -18.19
C GLY A 209 10.48 -24.78 -18.44
N GLY A 210 11.08 -24.07 -17.48
CA GLY A 210 11.40 -22.65 -17.60
C GLY A 210 10.23 -21.71 -17.31
N VAL A 211 9.11 -22.22 -16.80
CA VAL A 211 7.86 -21.46 -16.58
C VAL A 211 7.37 -21.64 -15.14
N PHE A 212 6.90 -20.53 -14.54
CA PHE A 212 6.17 -20.56 -13.29
C PHE A 212 4.68 -20.71 -13.54
N GLU A 213 4.05 -21.65 -12.85
CA GLU A 213 2.61 -21.86 -12.83
C GLU A 213 2.08 -21.66 -11.41
N VAL A 214 1.04 -20.86 -11.26
CA VAL A 214 0.37 -20.68 -9.96
C VAL A 214 -0.63 -21.82 -9.78
N LEU A 215 -0.37 -22.70 -8.83
CA LEU A 215 -1.22 -23.87 -8.57
C LEU A 215 -2.41 -23.51 -7.69
N SER A 216 -2.19 -22.68 -6.68
CA SER A 216 -3.26 -22.24 -5.76
C SER A 216 -2.89 -20.93 -5.09
N THR A 217 -3.92 -20.20 -4.67
CA THR A 217 -3.78 -18.99 -3.86
C THR A 217 -4.79 -19.01 -2.74
N ASN A 218 -4.42 -18.44 -1.60
CA ASN A 218 -5.30 -18.20 -0.48
C ASN A 218 -4.79 -16.96 0.26
N GLY A 219 -5.46 -16.54 1.30
CA GLY A 219 -5.02 -15.40 2.10
C GLY A 219 -6.16 -14.74 2.86
N ASP A 220 -5.90 -13.52 3.29
CA ASP A 220 -6.87 -12.66 3.94
C ASP A 220 -6.72 -11.25 3.38
N THR A 221 -7.74 -10.75 2.72
CA THR A 221 -7.73 -9.43 2.07
C THR A 221 -7.80 -8.27 3.06
N HIS A 222 -7.97 -8.55 4.36
CA HIS A 222 -8.05 -7.56 5.43
C HIS A 222 -7.06 -7.88 6.58
N LEU A 223 -5.91 -8.43 6.23
CA LEU A 223 -4.83 -8.70 7.16
C LEU A 223 -3.52 -8.19 6.55
N GLY A 224 -2.88 -7.26 7.23
CA GLY A 224 -1.61 -6.69 6.76
C GLY A 224 -0.93 -5.82 7.80
N GLY A 225 0.15 -5.18 7.41
CA GLY A 225 0.97 -4.32 8.27
C GLY A 225 0.20 -3.20 8.96
N ASP A 226 -0.87 -2.70 8.34
CA ASP A 226 -1.72 -1.67 8.93
C ASP A 226 -2.43 -2.16 10.20
N ASP A 227 -2.78 -3.45 10.27
CA ASP A 227 -3.37 -4.05 11.46
C ASP A 227 -2.34 -4.16 12.59
N PHE A 228 -1.08 -4.43 12.24
CA PHE A 228 0.03 -4.43 13.20
C PHE A 228 0.32 -3.02 13.73
N ASP A 229 0.21 -1.99 12.89
CA ASP A 229 0.27 -0.60 13.34
C ASP A 229 -0.87 -0.29 14.30
N GLN A 230 -2.08 -0.77 14.01
CA GLN A 230 -3.27 -0.48 14.80
C GLN A 230 -3.18 -1.02 16.23
N VAL A 231 -2.59 -2.19 16.44
CA VAL A 231 -2.41 -2.71 17.81
C VAL A 231 -1.47 -1.82 18.63
N ILE A 232 -0.48 -1.20 17.99
CA ILE A 232 0.40 -0.22 18.65
C ILE A 232 -0.38 1.07 18.96
N ILE A 233 -1.16 1.57 18.02
CA ILE A 233 -2.00 2.76 18.20
C ILE A 233 -2.95 2.56 19.38
N ASP A 234 -3.66 1.44 19.41
CA ASP A 234 -4.63 1.11 20.45
C ASP A 234 -3.95 1.04 21.83
N TRP A 235 -2.76 0.47 21.90
CA TRP A 235 -1.97 0.41 23.11
C TRP A 235 -1.56 1.82 23.58
N LEU A 236 -1.08 2.67 22.69
CA LEU A 236 -0.70 4.05 23.02
C LEU A 236 -1.90 4.88 23.50
N VAL A 237 -3.04 4.73 22.84
CA VAL A 237 -4.29 5.40 23.27
C VAL A 237 -4.68 4.98 24.68
N GLN A 238 -4.61 3.69 24.97
CA GLN A 238 -4.96 3.17 26.30
C GLN A 238 -3.96 3.62 27.37
N GLU A 239 -2.66 3.60 27.08
CA GLU A 239 -1.62 4.05 28.00
C GLU A 239 -1.77 5.54 28.33
N PHE A 240 -2.04 6.37 27.34
CA PHE A 240 -2.28 7.81 27.58
C PHE A 240 -3.53 8.04 28.40
N LYS A 241 -4.59 7.30 28.16
CA LYS A 241 -5.82 7.38 28.95
C LYS A 241 -5.59 6.96 30.40
N ASN A 242 -4.79 5.93 30.63
CA ASN A 242 -4.43 5.49 31.98
C ASN A 242 -3.60 6.55 32.71
N ASP A 243 -2.66 7.19 32.02
CA ASP A 243 -1.74 8.15 32.63
C ASP A 243 -2.37 9.54 32.80
N GLU A 244 -3.15 10.01 31.83
CA GLU A 244 -3.63 11.40 31.77
C GLU A 244 -5.15 11.54 31.82
N GLY A 245 -5.90 10.46 31.73
CA GLY A 245 -7.36 10.46 31.78
C GLY A 245 -8.05 11.05 30.55
N ALA A 246 -7.33 11.23 29.43
CA ALA A 246 -7.86 11.80 28.19
C ALA A 246 -7.80 10.81 27.03
N ASP A 247 -8.73 10.96 26.10
CA ASP A 247 -8.87 10.09 24.92
C ASP A 247 -8.30 10.76 23.67
N LEU A 248 -7.15 10.25 23.20
CA LEU A 248 -6.47 10.74 22.01
C LEU A 248 -7.30 10.55 20.74
N THR A 249 -8.24 9.61 20.70
CA THR A 249 -9.06 9.34 19.51
C THR A 249 -9.98 10.50 19.14
N GLN A 250 -10.22 11.43 20.06
CA GLN A 250 -11.04 12.62 19.83
C GLN A 250 -10.30 13.74 19.10
N ASP A 251 -8.98 13.64 18.96
CA ASP A 251 -8.16 14.63 18.29
C ASP A 251 -7.56 14.04 16.99
N PRO A 252 -8.05 14.41 15.79
CA PRO A 252 -7.55 13.89 14.53
C PRO A 252 -6.05 14.16 14.30
N MET A 253 -5.53 15.30 14.76
CA MET A 253 -4.10 15.62 14.62
C MET A 253 -3.25 14.69 15.50
N ALA A 254 -3.70 14.43 16.73
CA ALA A 254 -3.03 13.46 17.61
C ALA A 254 -3.04 12.06 16.99
N MET A 255 -4.16 11.63 16.43
CA MET A 255 -4.30 10.33 15.78
C MET A 255 -3.40 10.19 14.55
N GLN A 256 -3.23 11.24 13.76
CA GLN A 256 -2.29 11.24 12.63
C GLN A 256 -0.85 11.04 13.11
N ARG A 257 -0.46 11.71 14.18
CA ARG A 257 0.87 11.57 14.79
C ARG A 257 1.09 10.17 15.37
N LEU A 258 0.07 9.60 16.02
CA LEU A 258 0.10 8.22 16.54
C LEU A 258 0.29 7.21 15.42
N LYS A 259 -0.42 7.37 14.32
CA LYS A 259 -0.33 6.46 13.17
C LYS A 259 1.07 6.45 12.57
N GLU A 260 1.66 7.62 12.38
CA GLU A 260 3.02 7.75 11.87
C GLU A 260 4.05 7.15 12.83
N ALA A 261 3.90 7.43 14.13
CA ALA A 261 4.79 6.91 15.17
C ALA A 261 4.70 5.39 15.32
N ALA A 262 3.50 4.83 15.24
CA ALA A 262 3.28 3.38 15.33
C ALA A 262 3.93 2.63 14.17
N GLU A 263 3.76 3.12 12.95
CA GLU A 263 4.40 2.52 11.76
C GLU A 263 5.93 2.58 11.88
N LYS A 264 6.46 3.72 12.28
CA LYS A 264 7.90 3.89 12.51
C LYS A 264 8.42 2.92 13.57
N ALA A 265 7.72 2.79 14.68
CA ALA A 265 8.08 1.87 15.77
C ALA A 265 8.08 0.41 15.28
N LYS A 266 7.06 0.00 14.53
CA LYS A 266 7.00 -1.33 13.91
C LYS A 266 8.22 -1.60 13.04
N ILE A 267 8.59 -0.65 12.19
CA ILE A 267 9.75 -0.77 11.30
C ILE A 267 11.04 -0.89 12.11
N GLU A 268 11.22 -0.06 13.12
CA GLU A 268 12.42 -0.10 13.99
C GLU A 268 12.56 -1.42 14.75
N LEU A 269 11.45 -2.01 15.19
CA LEU A 269 11.44 -3.29 15.89
C LEU A 269 11.81 -4.49 15.01
N SER A 270 11.91 -4.31 13.69
CA SER A 270 12.45 -5.34 12.79
C SER A 270 13.95 -5.54 13.00
N SER A 271 14.68 -4.52 13.44
CA SER A 271 16.14 -4.56 13.64
C SER A 271 16.58 -4.29 15.08
N SER A 272 15.68 -3.84 15.95
CA SER A 272 15.97 -3.52 17.36
C SER A 272 15.03 -4.30 18.28
N THR A 273 15.48 -4.57 19.51
CA THR A 273 14.66 -5.26 20.52
C THR A 273 13.74 -4.31 21.28
N SER A 274 13.95 -3.00 21.16
CA SER A 274 13.11 -1.98 21.75
C SER A 274 13.20 -0.67 20.96
N THR A 275 12.19 0.15 21.07
CA THR A 275 12.15 1.50 20.47
C THR A 275 11.45 2.46 21.40
N GLU A 276 11.87 3.73 21.41
CA GLU A 276 11.18 4.79 22.12
C GLU A 276 10.22 5.53 21.20
N ILE A 277 8.99 5.64 21.65
CA ILE A 277 7.97 6.45 21.00
C ILE A 277 7.84 7.76 21.78
N ASN A 278 8.23 8.87 21.16
CA ASN A 278 8.24 10.19 21.79
C ASN A 278 7.40 11.15 20.96
N LEU A 279 6.26 11.54 21.51
CA LEU A 279 5.30 12.47 20.90
C LEU A 279 5.08 13.67 21.85
N PRO A 280 5.95 14.69 21.77
CA PRO A 280 5.82 15.87 22.62
C PRO A 280 4.57 16.68 22.22
N TYR A 281 3.92 17.27 23.22
CA TYR A 281 2.74 18.11 23.02
C TYR A 281 1.63 17.41 22.22
N ILE A 282 1.39 16.14 22.55
CA ILE A 282 0.41 15.33 21.80
C ILE A 282 -1.02 15.88 21.95
N MET A 283 -1.36 16.35 23.15
CA MET A 283 -2.68 16.86 23.47
C MET A 283 -2.63 17.69 24.76
N PRO A 284 -3.38 18.83 24.84
CA PRO A 284 -3.61 19.50 26.12
C PRO A 284 -4.64 18.72 26.96
N VAL A 285 -4.40 18.63 28.26
CA VAL A 285 -5.33 18.06 29.23
C VAL A 285 -5.52 19.09 30.34
N GLY A 286 -6.76 19.57 30.52
CA GLY A 286 -7.06 20.65 31.48
C GLY A 286 -6.26 21.93 31.21
N GLY A 287 -5.99 22.24 29.95
CA GLY A 287 -5.19 23.40 29.53
C GLY A 287 -3.68 23.24 29.69
N VAL A 288 -3.20 22.07 30.12
CA VAL A 288 -1.77 21.77 30.27
C VAL A 288 -1.31 20.88 29.15
N PRO A 289 -0.29 21.28 28.37
CA PRO A 289 0.27 20.41 27.34
C PRO A 289 0.83 19.12 27.92
N LYS A 290 0.46 17.98 27.34
CA LYS A 290 0.94 16.66 27.76
C LYS A 290 1.73 16.00 26.65
N HIS A 291 2.68 15.18 27.06
CA HIS A 291 3.56 14.43 26.17
C HIS A 291 3.28 12.94 26.29
N LEU A 292 3.48 12.23 25.19
CA LEU A 292 3.40 10.77 25.18
C LEU A 292 4.82 10.24 24.93
N VAL A 293 5.40 9.61 25.95
CA VAL A 293 6.71 8.97 25.87
C VAL A 293 6.58 7.55 26.39
N LYS A 294 6.78 6.57 25.53
CA LYS A 294 6.69 5.15 25.87
C LYS A 294 7.81 4.37 25.19
N THR A 295 8.31 3.38 25.89
CA THR A 295 9.22 2.38 25.33
C THR A 295 8.39 1.15 24.94
N LEU A 296 8.50 0.75 23.67
CA LEU A 296 7.88 -0.47 23.16
C LEU A 296 8.97 -1.49 22.89
N THR A 297 8.89 -2.65 23.53
CA THR A 297 9.77 -3.77 23.25
C THR A 297 9.22 -4.65 22.16
N ARG A 298 10.10 -5.37 21.44
CA ARG A 298 9.66 -6.37 20.46
C ARG A 298 8.78 -7.43 21.12
N ALA A 299 9.14 -7.90 22.31
CA ALA A 299 8.33 -8.88 23.05
C ALA A 299 6.93 -8.37 23.35
N LYS A 300 6.80 -7.10 23.76
CA LYS A 300 5.49 -6.49 23.98
C LYS A 300 4.69 -6.37 22.69
N PHE A 301 5.34 -5.94 21.61
CA PHE A 301 4.71 -5.86 20.29
C PHE A 301 4.21 -7.23 19.82
N GLU A 302 5.02 -8.26 19.93
CA GLU A 302 4.61 -9.64 19.60
C GLU A 302 3.41 -10.10 20.41
N SER A 303 3.37 -9.77 21.68
CA SER A 303 2.21 -10.05 22.56
C SER A 303 0.95 -9.33 22.08
N LEU A 304 1.06 -8.04 21.76
CA LEU A 304 -0.08 -7.24 21.25
C LEU A 304 -0.58 -7.78 19.89
N ALA A 305 0.31 -8.28 19.05
CA ALA A 305 0.01 -8.73 17.70
C ALA A 305 -0.26 -10.24 17.61
N HIS A 306 -0.31 -10.96 18.74
CA HIS A 306 -0.41 -12.42 18.76
C HIS A 306 -1.55 -12.97 17.87
N ASN A 307 -2.74 -12.42 17.96
CA ASN A 307 -3.90 -12.87 17.18
C ASN A 307 -3.70 -12.63 15.67
N LEU A 308 -3.02 -11.54 15.30
CA LEU A 308 -2.72 -11.25 13.90
C LEU A 308 -1.70 -12.26 13.33
N ILE A 309 -0.69 -12.60 14.13
CA ILE A 309 0.30 -13.61 13.74
C ILE A 309 -0.37 -14.97 13.54
N GLN A 310 -1.25 -15.37 14.45
CA GLN A 310 -1.98 -16.62 14.35
C GLN A 310 -2.90 -16.65 13.12
N ALA A 311 -3.51 -15.53 12.76
CA ALA A 311 -4.37 -15.42 11.58
C ALA A 311 -3.63 -15.70 10.27
N CYS A 312 -2.32 -15.49 10.22
CA CYS A 312 -1.50 -15.80 9.04
C CYS A 312 -1.32 -17.33 8.82
N LEU A 313 -1.61 -18.13 9.83
CA LEU A 313 -1.44 -19.58 9.75
C LEU A 313 -2.67 -20.33 9.22
N GLU A 314 -3.83 -19.66 9.16
CA GLU A 314 -5.07 -20.29 8.74
C GLU A 314 -5.18 -20.53 7.23
N PRO A 315 -4.82 -19.57 6.37
CA PRO A 315 -4.80 -19.80 4.92
C PRO A 315 -3.76 -20.82 4.50
#